data_b5769444bf13c51d5fa7627b2caf9933
#
_entry.id   b5769444bf13c51d5fa7627b2caf9933
#
_cell.length_a   1.000
_cell.length_b   1.000
_cell.length_c   1.000
_cell.angle_alpha   90.00
_cell.angle_beta   90.00
_cell.angle_gamma   90.00
#
_symmetry.space_group_name_H-M   'P 1'
#
loop_
_entity.id
_entity.type
_entity.pdbx_description
1 polymer ?
#
loop_
_entity_poly.entity_id
_entity_poly.type
_entity_poly.pdbx_seq_one_letter_code
_entity_poly.pdbx_strand_id
1 'polypeptide(L)'
;MLPKTATARNMFAIVAAGVATTVATAGVLLFLSYRAVEERSISEMVNAAEASAGEVQTYFAQVKALSWNMRSALYAMKATNTPSRETMNGIFDRLMADNPFALGVSTGWEPDAFDGKDTQYANQPGHDATGRYIPYFVRNEGKVDMVALVDYDKPGPGDYYQVPKATGQDLLTEPFSYVIGDKNVLMTSFMVPLSVDGAFKGVTGVDIALDALAA
;
A
#
# COMPACT_ATOMS: atom_id res chain seq x y z
N MET A 1 34.94 32.42 55.49
CA MET A 1 35.88 32.45 56.63
C MET A 1 36.22 30.99 57.02
N LEU A 2 37.48 30.58 57.04
CA LEU A 2 37.89 29.26 57.50
C LEU A 2 37.84 29.17 59.04
N PRO A 3 37.40 28.01 59.62
CA PRO A 3 37.31 27.85 61.07
C PRO A 3 38.69 27.97 61.75
N LYS A 4 38.76 28.66 62.91
CA LYS A 4 40.02 29.02 63.57
C LYS A 4 40.65 27.91 64.43
N THR A 5 39.94 26.81 64.71
CA THR A 5 40.51 25.66 65.47
C THR A 5 40.81 24.47 64.57
N ALA A 6 41.79 23.64 64.88
CA ALA A 6 42.18 22.46 64.08
C ALA A 6 41.04 21.47 63.95
N THR A 7 40.27 21.25 65.01
CA THR A 7 39.10 20.36 65.02
C THR A 7 37.97 20.85 64.07
N ALA A 8 37.70 22.17 64.08
CA ALA A 8 36.67 22.75 63.21
C ALA A 8 37.11 22.73 61.73
N ARG A 9 38.41 22.84 61.39
CA ARG A 9 38.93 22.69 60.04
C ARG A 9 38.82 21.25 59.54
N ASN A 10 39.10 20.27 60.39
CA ASN A 10 39.00 18.87 60.04
C ASN A 10 37.49 18.48 59.81
N MET A 11 36.62 18.92 60.64
CA MET A 11 35.16 18.74 60.45
C MET A 11 34.65 19.36 59.15
N PHE A 12 35.09 20.58 58.86
CA PHE A 12 34.74 21.24 57.61
C PHE A 12 35.27 20.48 56.39
N ALA A 13 36.51 20.00 56.44
CA ALA A 13 37.09 19.21 55.35
C ALA A 13 36.37 17.88 55.13
N ILE A 14 35.93 17.19 56.18
CA ILE A 14 35.18 15.91 56.09
C ILE A 14 33.80 16.19 55.48
N VAL A 15 33.11 17.23 55.93
CA VAL A 15 31.76 17.59 55.37
C VAL A 15 31.89 18.03 53.92
N ALA A 16 32.90 18.86 53.59
CA ALA A 16 33.14 19.29 52.20
C ALA A 16 33.48 18.12 51.29
N ALA A 17 34.31 17.17 51.74
CA ALA A 17 34.59 15.95 50.98
C ALA A 17 33.33 15.07 50.78
N GLY A 18 32.50 14.92 51.82
CA GLY A 18 31.25 14.19 51.74
C GLY A 18 30.28 14.81 50.72
N VAL A 19 30.11 16.14 50.76
CA VAL A 19 29.29 16.85 49.78
C VAL A 19 29.84 16.70 48.37
N ALA A 20 31.16 16.86 48.19
CA ALA A 20 31.78 16.72 46.87
C ALA A 20 31.60 15.31 46.27
N THR A 21 31.77 14.26 47.08
CA THR A 21 31.53 12.88 46.63
C THR A 21 30.07 12.61 46.27
N THR A 22 29.14 13.14 47.07
CA THR A 22 27.72 13.00 46.78
C THR A 22 27.33 13.70 45.46
N VAL A 23 27.82 14.91 45.25
CA VAL A 23 27.57 15.66 43.99
C VAL A 23 28.19 14.95 42.79
N ALA A 24 29.41 14.45 42.92
CA ALA A 24 30.08 13.71 41.86
C ALA A 24 29.32 12.41 41.51
N THR A 25 28.91 11.64 42.52
CA THR A 25 28.13 10.42 42.33
C THR A 25 26.76 10.70 41.68
N ALA A 26 26.06 11.74 42.16
CA ALA A 26 24.80 12.15 41.56
C ALA A 26 24.98 12.59 40.08
N GLY A 27 26.06 13.33 39.80
CA GLY A 27 26.37 13.74 38.42
C GLY A 27 26.64 12.55 37.49
N VAL A 28 27.41 11.57 37.95
CA VAL A 28 27.66 10.33 37.19
C VAL A 28 26.37 9.52 36.96
N LEU A 29 25.55 9.37 37.99
CA LEU A 29 24.29 8.65 37.87
C LEU A 29 23.32 9.35 36.91
N LEU A 30 23.22 10.67 36.96
CA LEU A 30 22.40 11.44 36.02
C LEU A 30 22.92 11.30 34.59
N PHE A 31 24.21 11.36 34.37
CA PHE A 31 24.82 11.18 33.05
C PHE A 31 24.56 9.78 32.50
N LEU A 32 24.76 8.72 33.31
CA LEU A 32 24.47 7.35 32.89
C LEU A 32 22.99 7.13 32.61
N SER A 33 22.10 7.68 33.46
CA SER A 33 20.66 7.60 33.24
C SER A 33 20.26 8.33 31.95
N TYR A 34 20.79 9.50 31.70
CA TYR A 34 20.52 10.24 30.47
C TYR A 34 20.93 9.45 29.23
N ARG A 35 22.16 8.90 29.24
CA ARG A 35 22.66 8.03 28.17
C ARG A 35 21.78 6.80 27.94
N ALA A 36 21.39 6.12 29.03
CA ALA A 36 20.54 4.93 28.93
C ALA A 36 19.14 5.25 28.35
N VAL A 37 18.56 6.41 28.71
CA VAL A 37 17.29 6.87 28.15
C VAL A 37 17.43 7.23 26.67
N GLU A 38 18.50 7.93 26.30
CA GLU A 38 18.77 8.30 24.91
C GLU A 38 18.93 7.06 24.02
N GLU A 39 19.77 6.10 24.41
CA GLU A 39 20.00 4.86 23.66
C GLU A 39 18.71 4.04 23.53
N ARG A 40 17.92 3.97 24.60
CA ARG A 40 16.64 3.27 24.60
C ARG A 40 15.63 3.94 23.67
N SER A 41 15.51 5.26 23.73
CA SER A 41 14.59 6.00 22.85
C SER A 41 14.94 5.86 21.37
N ILE A 42 16.23 5.91 21.03
CA ILE A 42 16.70 5.68 19.66
C ILE A 42 16.36 4.25 19.21
N SER A 43 16.65 3.25 20.06
CA SER A 43 16.33 1.85 19.74
C SER A 43 14.81 1.62 19.54
N GLU A 44 13.97 2.21 20.41
CA GLU A 44 12.52 2.12 20.29
C GLU A 44 12.02 2.77 18.99
N MET A 45 12.56 3.93 18.60
CA MET A 45 12.20 4.58 17.33
C MET A 45 12.64 3.76 16.11
N VAL A 46 13.85 3.20 16.12
CA VAL A 46 14.34 2.33 15.03
C VAL A 46 13.47 1.10 14.90
N ASN A 47 13.19 0.40 16.02
CA ASN A 47 12.34 -0.78 16.01
C ASN A 47 10.93 -0.47 15.51
N ALA A 48 10.35 0.67 15.91
CA ALA A 48 9.03 1.10 15.41
C ALA A 48 9.06 1.38 13.91
N ALA A 49 10.10 2.04 13.41
CA ALA A 49 10.28 2.32 11.99
C ALA A 49 10.45 1.03 11.16
N GLU A 50 11.25 0.07 11.66
CA GLU A 50 11.43 -1.23 11.01
C GLU A 50 10.13 -2.06 11.00
N ALA A 51 9.37 -2.04 12.09
CA ALA A 51 8.07 -2.72 12.16
C ALA A 51 7.10 -2.12 11.14
N SER A 52 6.98 -0.79 11.08
CA SER A 52 6.12 -0.11 10.11
C SER A 52 6.55 -0.39 8.67
N ALA A 53 7.85 -0.40 8.38
CA ALA A 53 8.37 -0.77 7.05
C ALA A 53 8.01 -2.22 6.69
N GLY A 54 8.09 -3.16 7.65
CA GLY A 54 7.69 -4.55 7.47
C GLY A 54 6.20 -4.72 7.19
N GLU A 55 5.33 -3.95 7.85
CA GLU A 55 3.90 -3.94 7.60
C GLU A 55 3.57 -3.46 6.18
N VAL A 56 4.18 -2.35 5.75
CA VAL A 56 4.03 -1.81 4.39
C VAL A 56 4.50 -2.84 3.35
N GLN A 57 5.65 -3.47 3.55
CA GLN A 57 6.15 -4.52 2.64
C GLN A 57 5.18 -5.70 2.54
N THR A 58 4.64 -6.16 3.67
CA THR A 58 3.66 -7.25 3.72
C THR A 58 2.39 -6.88 2.97
N TYR A 59 1.91 -5.65 3.15
CA TYR A 59 0.75 -5.13 2.46
C TYR A 59 0.94 -5.12 0.93
N PHE A 60 2.06 -4.59 0.44
CA PHE A 60 2.38 -4.62 -1.00
C PHE A 60 2.57 -6.04 -1.54
N ALA A 61 3.11 -6.96 -0.75
CA ALA A 61 3.21 -8.37 -1.14
C ALA A 61 1.83 -9.01 -1.35
N GLN A 62 0.86 -8.70 -0.49
CA GLN A 62 -0.54 -9.15 -0.65
C GLN A 62 -1.19 -8.57 -1.91
N VAL A 63 -1.03 -7.27 -2.16
CA VAL A 63 -1.53 -6.59 -3.37
C VAL A 63 -0.98 -7.25 -4.64
N LYS A 64 0.32 -7.48 -4.66
CA LYS A 64 1.02 -8.13 -5.77
C LYS A 64 0.55 -9.56 -5.99
N ALA A 65 0.42 -10.34 -4.92
CA ALA A 65 -0.08 -11.70 -4.97
C ALA A 65 -1.52 -11.75 -5.50
N LEU A 66 -2.40 -10.84 -5.02
CA LEU A 66 -3.77 -10.76 -5.49
C LEU A 66 -3.84 -10.43 -6.98
N SER A 67 -3.07 -9.44 -7.46
CA SER A 67 -3.02 -9.08 -8.89
C SER A 67 -2.54 -10.24 -9.77
N TRP A 68 -1.54 -10.99 -9.33
CA TRP A 68 -1.05 -12.17 -10.06
C TRP A 68 -2.06 -13.33 -10.04
N ASN A 69 -2.78 -13.53 -8.94
CA ASN A 69 -3.85 -14.53 -8.86
C ASN A 69 -5.01 -14.17 -9.81
N MET A 70 -5.37 -12.88 -9.89
CA MET A 70 -6.35 -12.38 -10.86
C MET A 70 -5.90 -12.65 -12.29
N ARG A 71 -4.64 -12.36 -12.64
CA ARG A 71 -4.07 -12.70 -13.94
C ARG A 71 -4.20 -14.19 -14.25
N SER A 72 -3.87 -15.05 -13.29
CA SER A 72 -3.95 -16.49 -13.44
C SER A 72 -5.39 -16.98 -13.67
N ALA A 73 -6.36 -16.41 -12.94
CA ALA A 73 -7.79 -16.71 -13.13
C ALA A 73 -8.29 -16.25 -14.52
N LEU A 74 -7.87 -15.05 -14.96
CA LEU A 74 -8.19 -14.53 -16.30
C LEU A 74 -7.62 -15.42 -17.42
N TYR A 75 -6.38 -15.87 -17.27
CA TYR A 75 -5.78 -16.81 -18.23
C TYR A 75 -6.49 -18.16 -18.24
N ALA A 76 -6.82 -18.71 -17.08
CA ALA A 76 -7.57 -19.94 -16.97
C ALA A 76 -8.95 -19.82 -17.65
N MET A 77 -9.65 -18.72 -17.41
CA MET A 77 -10.95 -18.44 -18.05
C MET A 77 -10.79 -18.28 -19.57
N LYS A 78 -9.77 -17.52 -20.02
CA LYS A 78 -9.49 -17.30 -21.43
C LYS A 78 -9.13 -18.60 -22.17
N ALA A 79 -8.51 -19.57 -21.49
CA ALA A 79 -8.16 -20.87 -22.04
C ALA A 79 -9.37 -21.82 -22.18
N THR A 80 -10.53 -21.47 -21.62
CA THR A 80 -11.76 -22.24 -21.84
C THR A 80 -12.30 -22.00 -23.25
N ASN A 81 -13.10 -22.93 -23.76
CA ASN A 81 -13.74 -22.76 -25.06
C ASN A 81 -14.86 -21.69 -25.04
N THR A 82 -15.30 -21.30 -23.85
CA THR A 82 -16.41 -20.35 -23.64
C THR A 82 -16.07 -19.39 -22.48
N PRO A 83 -15.16 -18.42 -22.69
CA PRO A 83 -14.88 -17.40 -21.68
C PRO A 83 -16.16 -16.66 -21.27
N SER A 84 -16.38 -16.50 -19.95
CA SER A 84 -17.58 -15.88 -19.40
C SER A 84 -17.25 -14.64 -18.59
N ARG A 85 -17.72 -13.46 -19.02
CA ARG A 85 -17.60 -12.19 -18.28
C ARG A 85 -18.34 -12.26 -16.96
N GLU A 86 -19.53 -12.86 -16.94
CA GLU A 86 -20.34 -13.02 -15.74
C GLU A 86 -19.60 -13.84 -14.67
N THR A 87 -18.98 -14.98 -15.07
CA THR A 87 -18.19 -15.79 -14.15
C THR A 87 -16.98 -15.02 -13.61
N MET A 88 -16.28 -14.26 -14.47
CA MET A 88 -15.15 -13.44 -14.02
C MET A 88 -15.60 -12.30 -13.11
N ASN A 89 -16.72 -11.66 -13.39
CA ASN A 89 -17.30 -10.63 -12.52
C ASN A 89 -17.63 -11.22 -11.14
N GLY A 90 -18.23 -12.42 -11.08
CA GLY A 90 -18.48 -13.12 -9.82
C GLY A 90 -17.19 -13.45 -9.04
N ILE A 91 -16.10 -13.81 -9.74
CA ILE A 91 -14.80 -14.02 -9.12
C ILE A 91 -14.25 -12.69 -8.54
N PHE A 92 -14.34 -11.59 -9.28
CA PHE A 92 -13.85 -10.29 -8.80
C PHE A 92 -14.66 -9.76 -7.62
N ASP A 93 -15.98 -9.93 -7.65
CA ASP A 93 -16.83 -9.59 -6.51
C ASP A 93 -16.44 -10.39 -5.26
N ARG A 94 -16.20 -11.70 -5.42
CA ARG A 94 -15.72 -12.55 -4.34
C ARG A 94 -14.34 -12.16 -3.85
N LEU A 95 -13.40 -11.81 -4.73
CA LEU A 95 -12.08 -11.33 -4.36
C LEU A 95 -12.16 -10.03 -3.55
N MET A 96 -13.06 -9.11 -3.91
CA MET A 96 -13.32 -7.90 -3.13
C MET A 96 -13.86 -8.21 -1.74
N ALA A 97 -14.76 -9.19 -1.62
CA ALA A 97 -15.30 -9.61 -0.33
C ALA A 97 -14.23 -10.24 0.59
N ASP A 98 -13.36 -11.06 0.02
CA ASP A 98 -12.33 -11.80 0.77
C ASP A 98 -11.07 -10.94 1.08
N ASN A 99 -10.90 -9.80 0.39
CA ASN A 99 -9.73 -8.93 0.53
C ASN A 99 -10.15 -7.50 0.90
N PRO A 100 -10.51 -7.23 2.16
CA PRO A 100 -10.98 -5.92 2.60
C PRO A 100 -9.95 -4.81 2.48
N PHE A 101 -8.66 -5.14 2.36
CA PHE A 101 -7.58 -4.18 2.14
C PHE A 101 -7.59 -3.56 0.74
N ALA A 102 -8.18 -4.26 -0.25
CA ALA A 102 -8.27 -3.75 -1.60
C ALA A 102 -9.35 -2.65 -1.69
N LEU A 103 -8.97 -1.48 -2.16
CA LEU A 103 -9.91 -0.42 -2.53
C LEU A 103 -10.70 -0.80 -3.76
N GLY A 104 -10.03 -1.41 -4.74
CA GLY A 104 -10.65 -1.92 -5.93
C GLY A 104 -9.82 -2.97 -6.64
N VAL A 105 -10.49 -3.71 -7.52
CA VAL A 105 -9.86 -4.67 -8.45
C VAL A 105 -10.40 -4.41 -9.85
N SER A 106 -9.55 -4.53 -10.85
CA SER A 106 -9.93 -4.24 -12.23
C SER A 106 -9.30 -5.18 -13.24
N THR A 107 -9.93 -5.25 -14.40
CA THR A 107 -9.28 -5.74 -15.62
C THR A 107 -9.72 -4.89 -16.79
N GLY A 108 -8.80 -4.65 -17.72
CA GLY A 108 -9.11 -3.93 -18.96
C GLY A 108 -8.52 -4.70 -20.15
N TRP A 109 -9.37 -5.13 -21.07
CA TRP A 109 -8.96 -5.92 -22.24
C TRP A 109 -8.90 -5.06 -23.50
N GLU A 110 -8.01 -5.40 -24.43
CA GLU A 110 -8.05 -4.84 -25.79
C GLU A 110 -9.38 -5.21 -26.47
N PRO A 111 -9.82 -4.47 -27.50
CA PRO A 111 -11.06 -4.74 -28.21
C PRO A 111 -11.15 -6.20 -28.63
N ASP A 112 -12.29 -6.83 -28.34
CA ASP A 112 -12.61 -8.24 -28.61
C ASP A 112 -11.60 -9.27 -28.07
N ALA A 113 -10.65 -8.85 -27.24
CA ALA A 113 -9.56 -9.70 -26.81
C ALA A 113 -9.96 -10.73 -25.75
N PHE A 114 -11.01 -10.49 -24.96
CA PHE A 114 -11.44 -11.44 -23.93
C PHE A 114 -12.23 -12.62 -24.52
N ASP A 115 -13.33 -12.35 -25.18
CA ASP A 115 -14.28 -13.38 -25.68
C ASP A 115 -14.79 -13.16 -27.10
N GLY A 116 -14.38 -12.07 -27.76
CA GLY A 116 -14.82 -11.72 -29.12
C GLY A 116 -16.26 -11.23 -29.20
N LYS A 117 -16.86 -10.75 -28.10
CA LYS A 117 -18.30 -10.42 -28.02
C LYS A 117 -18.56 -8.99 -27.60
N ASP A 118 -17.62 -8.07 -27.74
CA ASP A 118 -17.75 -6.71 -27.23
C ASP A 118 -19.05 -6.04 -27.66
N THR A 119 -19.42 -6.13 -28.92
CA THR A 119 -20.63 -5.49 -29.46
C THR A 119 -21.93 -5.91 -28.76
N GLN A 120 -21.94 -7.08 -28.09
CA GLN A 120 -23.11 -7.57 -27.35
C GLN A 120 -23.25 -6.90 -25.97
N TYR A 121 -22.17 -6.22 -25.49
CA TYR A 121 -22.08 -5.64 -24.16
C TYR A 121 -21.99 -4.11 -24.17
N ALA A 122 -22.22 -3.46 -25.32
CA ALA A 122 -22.12 -2.01 -25.44
C ALA A 122 -23.00 -1.29 -24.39
N ASN A 123 -22.39 -0.36 -23.66
CA ASN A 123 -23.02 0.44 -22.59
C ASN A 123 -23.60 -0.37 -21.41
N GLN A 124 -23.21 -1.62 -21.23
CA GLN A 124 -23.57 -2.37 -20.04
C GLN A 124 -22.61 -2.06 -18.88
N PRO A 125 -22.98 -2.31 -17.61
CA PRO A 125 -22.08 -2.13 -16.48
C PRO A 125 -20.74 -2.85 -16.67
N GLY A 126 -19.63 -2.18 -16.37
CA GLY A 126 -18.27 -2.73 -16.56
C GLY A 126 -17.77 -2.72 -18.01
N HIS A 127 -18.47 -2.02 -18.91
CA HIS A 127 -18.16 -1.91 -20.34
C HIS A 127 -18.29 -0.46 -20.83
N ASP A 128 -17.54 -0.12 -21.86
CA ASP A 128 -17.68 1.18 -22.54
C ASP A 128 -18.75 1.16 -23.65
N ALA A 129 -18.82 2.24 -24.42
CA ALA A 129 -19.74 2.37 -25.55
C ALA A 129 -19.49 1.34 -26.67
N THR A 130 -18.31 0.73 -26.74
CA THR A 130 -17.97 -0.32 -27.69
C THR A 130 -18.23 -1.73 -27.16
N GLY A 131 -18.53 -1.85 -25.87
CA GLY A 131 -18.72 -3.11 -25.16
C GLY A 131 -17.44 -3.81 -24.72
N ARG A 132 -16.34 -3.10 -24.76
CA ARG A 132 -15.04 -3.60 -24.31
C ARG A 132 -15.10 -4.08 -22.86
N TYR A 133 -14.50 -5.23 -22.54
CA TYR A 133 -14.50 -5.79 -21.21
C TYR A 133 -13.48 -5.07 -20.32
N ILE A 134 -13.96 -4.11 -19.54
CA ILE A 134 -13.13 -3.20 -18.73
C ILE A 134 -13.73 -2.97 -17.33
N PRO A 135 -14.17 -4.03 -16.60
CA PRO A 135 -14.80 -3.86 -15.31
C PRO A 135 -13.83 -3.38 -14.24
N TYR A 136 -14.30 -2.47 -13.41
CA TYR A 136 -13.66 -2.00 -12.20
C TYR A 136 -14.63 -2.18 -11.03
N PHE A 137 -14.26 -3.05 -10.11
CA PHE A 137 -14.97 -3.28 -8.85
C PHE A 137 -14.32 -2.39 -7.80
N VAL A 138 -15.04 -1.43 -7.28
CA VAL A 138 -14.51 -0.42 -6.37
C VAL A 138 -15.34 -0.33 -5.10
N ARG A 139 -14.66 -0.20 -3.98
CA ARG A 139 -15.30 -0.07 -2.67
C ARG A 139 -15.73 1.37 -2.44
N ASN A 140 -17.03 1.56 -2.32
CA ASN A 140 -17.66 2.83 -2.05
C ASN A 140 -18.59 2.69 -0.84
N GLU A 141 -18.29 3.38 0.26
CA GLU A 141 -19.08 3.38 1.51
C GLU A 141 -19.46 1.97 2.02
N GLY A 142 -18.51 1.05 1.96
CA GLY A 142 -18.68 -0.33 2.43
C GLY A 142 -19.40 -1.26 1.45
N LYS A 143 -19.84 -0.77 0.29
CA LYS A 143 -20.38 -1.56 -0.82
C LYS A 143 -19.34 -1.68 -1.92
N VAL A 144 -19.49 -2.69 -2.75
CA VAL A 144 -18.69 -2.86 -3.96
C VAL A 144 -19.56 -2.49 -5.15
N ASP A 145 -19.15 -1.46 -5.87
CA ASP A 145 -19.79 -1.02 -7.11
C ASP A 145 -18.98 -1.55 -8.30
N MET A 146 -19.64 -1.95 -9.39
CA MET A 146 -18.99 -2.30 -10.64
C MET A 146 -19.23 -1.19 -11.66
N VAL A 147 -18.15 -0.55 -12.11
CA VAL A 147 -18.16 0.49 -13.13
C VAL A 147 -17.18 0.13 -14.26
N ALA A 148 -17.20 0.88 -15.36
CA ALA A 148 -16.18 0.73 -16.40
C ALA A 148 -14.92 1.52 -16.04
N LEU A 149 -13.73 0.99 -16.36
CA LEU A 149 -12.50 1.77 -16.34
C LEU A 149 -12.61 2.97 -17.27
N VAL A 150 -12.03 4.10 -16.87
CA VAL A 150 -12.04 5.35 -17.63
C VAL A 150 -10.62 5.78 -17.98
N ASP A 151 -10.50 6.65 -18.98
CA ASP A 151 -9.24 7.31 -19.36
C ASP A 151 -8.07 6.38 -19.74
N TYR A 152 -8.32 5.10 -19.94
CA TYR A 152 -7.30 4.09 -20.27
C TYR A 152 -6.54 4.38 -21.58
N ASP A 153 -7.03 5.28 -22.41
CA ASP A 153 -6.44 5.75 -23.67
C ASP A 153 -5.70 7.08 -23.54
N LYS A 154 -5.74 7.74 -22.35
CA LYS A 154 -5.15 9.05 -22.13
C LYS A 154 -3.80 8.98 -21.44
N PRO A 155 -2.79 9.72 -21.88
CA PRO A 155 -1.54 9.89 -21.14
C PRO A 155 -1.79 10.49 -19.73
N GLY A 156 -1.05 10.03 -18.75
CA GLY A 156 -1.22 10.43 -17.35
C GLY A 156 -2.34 9.65 -16.67
N PRO A 157 -3.62 10.06 -16.74
CA PRO A 157 -4.71 9.32 -16.09
C PRO A 157 -4.82 7.86 -16.51
N GLY A 158 -4.43 7.53 -17.74
CA GLY A 158 -4.46 6.16 -18.27
C GLY A 158 -3.15 5.40 -18.17
N ASP A 159 -2.15 5.92 -17.47
CA ASP A 159 -0.84 5.28 -17.34
C ASP A 159 -0.93 3.87 -16.71
N TYR A 160 -1.93 3.63 -15.88
CA TYR A 160 -2.24 2.32 -15.33
C TYR A 160 -2.47 1.23 -16.40
N TYR A 161 -2.87 1.66 -17.61
CA TYR A 161 -3.07 0.80 -18.78
C TYR A 161 -1.95 0.95 -19.81
N GLN A 162 -1.58 2.20 -20.13
CA GLN A 162 -0.64 2.51 -21.22
C GLN A 162 0.79 2.08 -20.91
N VAL A 163 1.24 2.23 -19.66
CA VAL A 163 2.61 1.86 -19.27
C VAL A 163 2.81 0.34 -19.31
N PRO A 164 1.96 -0.50 -18.69
CA PRO A 164 2.07 -1.95 -18.86
C PRO A 164 1.94 -2.41 -20.31
N LYS A 165 1.10 -1.73 -21.12
CA LYS A 165 0.97 -2.01 -22.56
C LYS A 165 2.26 -1.76 -23.32
N ALA A 166 2.94 -0.65 -23.03
CA ALA A 166 4.16 -0.27 -23.73
C ALA A 166 5.39 -1.06 -23.28
N THR A 167 5.46 -1.40 -21.98
CA THR A 167 6.65 -2.00 -21.38
C THR A 167 6.58 -3.51 -21.27
N GLY A 168 5.37 -4.09 -21.19
CA GLY A 168 5.14 -5.49 -20.85
C GLY A 168 5.52 -5.84 -19.41
N GLN A 169 5.70 -4.83 -18.53
CA GLN A 169 6.10 -5.02 -17.14
C GLN A 169 4.97 -4.67 -16.18
N ASP A 170 5.02 -5.28 -14.99
CA ASP A 170 4.17 -4.88 -13.87
C ASP A 170 4.46 -3.41 -13.51
N LEU A 171 3.43 -2.68 -13.11
CA LEU A 171 3.50 -1.27 -12.75
C LEU A 171 2.90 -1.05 -11.36
N LEU A 172 3.65 -0.40 -10.48
CA LEU A 172 3.09 0.33 -9.34
C LEU A 172 3.00 1.80 -9.76
N THR A 173 1.80 2.36 -9.81
CA THR A 173 1.62 3.76 -10.20
C THR A 173 2.14 4.71 -9.13
N GLU A 174 2.55 5.91 -9.53
CA GLU A 174 2.67 7.01 -8.57
C GLU A 174 1.32 7.27 -7.90
N PRO A 175 1.32 7.77 -6.65
CA PRO A 175 0.09 8.16 -5.98
C PRO A 175 -0.72 9.17 -6.79
N PHE A 176 -2.03 8.93 -6.93
CA PHE A 176 -2.93 9.83 -7.63
C PHE A 176 -4.28 9.94 -6.90
N SER A 177 -4.99 11.02 -7.14
CA SER A 177 -6.34 11.21 -6.59
C SER A 177 -7.39 10.73 -7.58
N TYR A 178 -8.34 9.94 -7.10
CA TYR A 178 -9.46 9.42 -7.88
C TYR A 178 -10.77 9.65 -7.15
N VAL A 179 -11.83 10.00 -7.90
CA VAL A 179 -13.17 10.25 -7.33
C VAL A 179 -13.95 8.94 -7.27
N ILE A 180 -14.32 8.53 -6.06
CA ILE A 180 -15.16 7.35 -5.81
C ILE A 180 -16.43 7.83 -5.11
N GLY A 181 -17.57 7.72 -5.79
CA GLY A 181 -18.80 8.38 -5.35
C GLY A 181 -18.58 9.90 -5.27
N ASP A 182 -18.78 10.48 -4.09
CA ASP A 182 -18.61 11.92 -3.83
C ASP A 182 -17.25 12.24 -3.15
N LYS A 183 -16.35 11.25 -3.01
CA LYS A 183 -15.09 11.40 -2.26
C LYS A 183 -13.88 11.35 -3.18
N ASN A 184 -12.92 12.22 -2.89
CA ASN A 184 -11.60 12.18 -3.51
C ASN A 184 -10.68 11.29 -2.66
N VAL A 185 -10.24 10.17 -3.22
CA VAL A 185 -9.41 9.19 -2.53
C VAL A 185 -8.00 9.22 -3.12
N LEU A 186 -6.99 9.39 -2.27
CA LEU A 186 -5.59 9.25 -2.66
C LEU A 186 -5.24 7.77 -2.71
N MET A 187 -4.82 7.28 -3.86
CA MET A 187 -4.61 5.85 -4.10
C MET A 187 -3.38 5.58 -4.96
N THR A 188 -2.96 4.34 -4.99
CA THR A 188 -2.02 3.78 -5.97
C THR A 188 -2.54 2.47 -6.50
N SER A 189 -2.13 2.08 -7.70
CA SER A 189 -2.55 0.86 -8.38
C SER A 189 -1.36 -0.04 -8.67
N PHE A 190 -1.47 -1.32 -8.36
CA PHE A 190 -0.52 -2.32 -8.87
C PHE A 190 -1.15 -3.06 -10.06
N MET A 191 -0.62 -2.80 -11.24
CA MET A 191 -1.15 -3.27 -12.51
C MET A 191 -0.22 -4.30 -13.16
N VAL A 192 -0.82 -5.35 -13.70
CA VAL A 192 -0.13 -6.48 -14.32
C VAL A 192 -0.59 -6.63 -15.77
N PRO A 193 0.31 -6.66 -16.76
CA PRO A 193 -0.07 -6.86 -18.15
C PRO A 193 -0.57 -8.29 -18.39
N LEU A 194 -1.56 -8.39 -19.26
CA LEU A 194 -2.09 -9.64 -19.78
C LEU A 194 -1.57 -9.83 -21.20
N SER A 195 -0.84 -10.93 -21.45
CA SER A 195 -0.29 -11.25 -22.77
C SER A 195 -0.65 -12.67 -23.14
N VAL A 196 -1.10 -12.88 -24.37
CA VAL A 196 -1.38 -14.21 -24.93
C VAL A 196 -0.56 -14.35 -26.22
N ASP A 197 0.20 -15.42 -26.34
CA ASP A 197 1.10 -15.69 -27.46
C ASP A 197 2.09 -14.52 -27.72
N GLY A 198 2.58 -13.90 -26.65
CA GLY A 198 3.50 -12.75 -26.70
C GLY A 198 2.87 -11.42 -27.10
N ALA A 199 1.57 -11.38 -27.40
CA ALA A 199 0.86 -10.15 -27.72
C ALA A 199 0.11 -9.60 -26.49
N PHE A 200 0.22 -8.31 -26.23
CA PHE A 200 -0.55 -7.62 -25.18
C PHE A 200 -2.06 -7.75 -25.46
N LYS A 201 -2.83 -8.11 -24.45
CA LYS A 201 -4.28 -8.29 -24.52
C LYS A 201 -5.05 -7.44 -23.51
N GLY A 202 -4.37 -6.85 -22.55
CA GLY A 202 -4.99 -6.05 -21.53
C GLY A 202 -4.15 -5.94 -20.27
N VAL A 203 -4.79 -5.49 -19.21
CA VAL A 203 -4.22 -5.37 -17.86
C VAL A 203 -5.18 -5.93 -16.83
N THR A 204 -4.67 -6.27 -15.66
CA THR A 204 -5.46 -6.48 -14.44
C THR A 204 -4.70 -5.94 -13.25
N GLY A 205 -5.39 -5.53 -12.20
CA GLY A 205 -4.69 -4.99 -11.04
C GLY A 205 -5.57 -4.68 -9.85
N VAL A 206 -4.91 -4.23 -8.80
CA VAL A 206 -5.49 -3.93 -7.50
C VAL A 206 -5.14 -2.50 -7.11
N ASP A 207 -6.15 -1.77 -6.67
CA ASP A 207 -6.02 -0.43 -6.15
C ASP A 207 -6.03 -0.45 -4.62
N ILE A 208 -5.22 0.40 -4.04
CA ILE A 208 -5.11 0.57 -2.59
C ILE A 208 -5.20 2.04 -2.20
N ALA A 209 -5.97 2.34 -1.17
CA ALA A 209 -6.03 3.66 -0.58
C ALA A 209 -4.78 3.91 0.27
N LEU A 210 -4.13 5.06 0.11
CA LEU A 210 -2.88 5.35 0.83
C LEU A 210 -3.10 5.74 2.29
N ASP A 211 -4.29 6.19 2.66
CA ASP A 211 -4.67 6.40 4.06
C ASP A 211 -4.74 5.09 4.86
N ALA A 212 -5.01 3.96 4.19
CA ALA A 212 -4.94 2.63 4.79
C ALA A 212 -3.51 2.19 5.17
N LEU A 213 -2.48 2.83 4.61
CA LEU A 213 -1.07 2.56 4.96
C LEU A 213 -0.59 3.37 6.17
N ALA A 214 -1.38 4.36 6.62
CA ALA A 214 -1.02 5.27 7.72
C ALA A 214 -1.75 4.92 9.04
N ALA A 215 -2.60 3.90 9.03
CA ALA A 215 -3.41 3.45 10.17
C ALA A 215 -2.73 2.31 10.93
#